data_e988cc0d8dfe22ba9f9d655246f3a4c3
#
_entry.id   e988cc0d8dfe22ba9f9d655246f3a4c3
#
_cell.length_a   1.000
_cell.length_b   1.000
_cell.length_c   1.000
_cell.angle_alpha   90.00
_cell.angle_beta   90.00
_cell.angle_gamma   90.00
#
_symmetry.space_group_name_H-M   'P 1'
#
loop_
_entity.id
_entity.type
_entity.pdbx_description
1 polymer ?
#
loop_
_entity_poly.entity_id
_entity_poly.type
_entity_poly.pdbx_seq_one_letter_code
_entity_poly.pdbx_strand_id
1 'polypeptide(L)'
;MTIIGLFLCHQILLEKLATRLERCYYIGIDQFERGWIMNIIRVKDVEQSAEKALEIYQNAVQHGAKVLGLATGSTPIPLYQKLATSQINFSELVSINLDEYLGLDGEDEQSYRYFMTKHLFQYKPFKHSYVPDGKSEDHEAAIKAYDRIIAEHPIDLQLLGIGRNGHIGFNEPGTSFDSTTHIVNLTQSTVAANARFFEKESDVPTQAISMGIASVMSAKKILLIATGESKAEAVAATINGPITEDVPASILQKHSDVTIIIDEAAASKL
;
A
#
# COMPACT_ATOMS: atom_id res chain seq x y z
N MET A 1 -42.03 33.26 16.14
CA MET A 1 -40.66 32.85 15.88
C MET A 1 -40.33 33.23 14.44
N THR A 2 -39.51 34.25 14.28
CA THR A 2 -39.29 34.95 13.01
C THR A 2 -38.28 34.22 12.13
N ILE A 3 -38.53 34.23 10.83
CA ILE A 3 -37.72 33.68 9.74
C ILE A 3 -36.20 33.99 9.85
N ILE A 4 -35.86 35.09 10.51
CA ILE A 4 -34.48 35.57 10.77
C ILE A 4 -33.73 34.59 11.72
N GLY A 5 -34.39 33.92 12.65
CA GLY A 5 -33.76 32.95 13.57
C GLY A 5 -33.36 31.64 12.92
N LEU A 6 -34.04 31.22 11.84
CA LEU A 6 -33.65 30.01 11.09
C LEU A 6 -32.45 30.28 10.17
N PHE A 7 -32.31 31.48 9.62
CA PHE A 7 -31.15 31.81 8.78
C PHE A 7 -29.84 31.93 9.59
N LEU A 8 -29.89 32.53 10.80
CA LEU A 8 -28.71 32.58 11.67
C LEU A 8 -28.29 31.21 12.17
N CYS A 9 -29.24 30.32 12.46
CA CYS A 9 -28.91 28.95 12.90
C CYS A 9 -28.27 28.10 11.77
N HIS A 10 -28.70 28.32 10.53
CA HIS A 10 -28.15 27.66 9.35
C HIS A 10 -26.73 28.15 9.01
N GLN A 11 -26.47 29.46 9.14
CA GLN A 11 -25.13 30.04 8.93
C GLN A 11 -24.13 29.58 10.00
N ILE A 12 -24.53 29.51 11.28
CA ILE A 12 -23.70 29.07 12.38
C ILE A 12 -23.43 27.55 12.26
N LEU A 13 -24.36 26.75 11.72
CA LEU A 13 -24.16 25.34 11.45
C LEU A 13 -23.16 25.11 10.28
N LEU A 14 -23.25 25.94 9.24
CA LEU A 14 -22.33 25.91 8.10
C LEU A 14 -20.91 26.38 8.49
N GLU A 15 -20.78 27.39 9.33
CA GLU A 15 -19.47 27.82 9.85
C GLU A 15 -18.86 26.82 10.82
N LYS A 16 -19.66 26.15 11.67
CA LYS A 16 -19.16 25.05 12.53
C LYS A 16 -18.83 23.77 11.76
N LEU A 17 -19.47 23.51 10.62
CA LEU A 17 -19.09 22.46 9.69
C LEU A 17 -17.82 22.83 8.90
N ALA A 18 -17.66 24.09 8.53
CA ALA A 18 -16.48 24.60 7.84
C ALA A 18 -15.22 24.62 8.73
N THR A 19 -15.36 24.92 10.04
CA THR A 19 -14.23 24.90 11.00
C THR A 19 -13.86 23.49 11.49
N ARG A 20 -14.69 22.46 11.25
CA ARG A 20 -14.39 21.06 11.54
C ARG A 20 -13.86 20.29 10.34
N LEU A 21 -13.86 20.90 9.17
CA LEU A 21 -13.20 20.44 7.96
C LEU A 21 -11.82 21.09 7.86
N GLU A 22 -10.96 20.85 8.84
CA GLU A 22 -9.56 21.20 8.74
C GLU A 22 -8.95 20.50 7.53
N ARG A 23 -8.87 21.28 6.45
CA ARG A 23 -7.92 21.24 5.34
C ARG A 23 -7.39 19.86 4.92
N CYS A 24 -8.26 18.93 4.61
CA CYS A 24 -7.97 17.97 3.58
C CYS A 24 -8.27 18.66 2.25
N TYR A 25 -7.25 19.12 1.53
CA TYR A 25 -7.44 19.59 0.16
C TYR A 25 -7.81 18.37 -0.70
N TYR A 26 -9.11 18.15 -0.91
CA TYR A 26 -9.59 17.28 -1.95
C TYR A 26 -9.29 17.95 -3.29
N ILE A 27 -8.29 17.49 -4.01
CA ILE A 27 -8.25 17.68 -5.46
C ILE A 27 -9.00 16.49 -6.04
N GLY A 28 -10.31 16.62 -6.16
CA GLY A 28 -11.07 15.81 -7.10
C GLY A 28 -10.63 16.23 -8.50
N ILE A 29 -9.69 15.49 -9.10
CA ILE A 29 -9.48 15.60 -10.53
C ILE A 29 -10.69 14.92 -11.14
N ASP A 30 -11.61 15.72 -11.66
CA ASP A 30 -12.81 15.32 -12.37
C ASP A 30 -12.40 14.61 -13.68
N GLN A 31 -12.13 13.29 -13.59
CA GLN A 31 -12.08 12.43 -14.77
C GLN A 31 -13.48 11.86 -15.03
N PHE A 32 -14.46 12.75 -15.20
CA PHE A 32 -15.88 12.44 -15.34
C PHE A 32 -16.20 11.55 -16.57
N GLU A 33 -15.25 11.30 -17.47
CA GLU A 33 -15.49 10.50 -18.68
C GLU A 33 -15.17 9.00 -18.56
N ARG A 34 -14.54 8.53 -17.45
CA ARG A 34 -14.07 7.11 -17.38
C ARG A 34 -14.61 6.31 -16.20
N GLY A 35 -15.40 6.85 -15.29
CA GLY A 35 -16.06 6.10 -14.19
C GLY A 35 -15.11 5.57 -13.10
N TRP A 36 -13.83 5.97 -13.07
CA TRP A 36 -12.82 5.52 -12.12
C TRP A 36 -12.36 6.71 -11.26
N ILE A 37 -12.54 6.64 -9.97
CA ILE A 37 -12.17 7.72 -9.05
C ILE A 37 -11.00 7.26 -8.20
N MET A 38 -9.81 7.85 -8.44
CA MET A 38 -8.69 7.81 -7.50
C MET A 38 -8.92 8.85 -6.40
N ASN A 39 -9.00 8.40 -5.16
CA ASN A 39 -9.09 9.31 -4.01
C ASN A 39 -7.68 9.71 -3.56
N ILE A 40 -7.32 10.99 -3.70
CA ILE A 40 -6.01 11.50 -3.31
C ILE A 40 -6.13 12.28 -2.01
N ILE A 41 -5.45 11.81 -0.97
CA ILE A 41 -5.40 12.45 0.34
C ILE A 41 -4.01 13.09 0.49
N ARG A 42 -3.95 14.42 0.48
CA ARG A 42 -2.73 15.14 0.80
C ARG A 42 -2.61 15.34 2.31
N VAL A 43 -1.44 15.05 2.84
CA VAL A 43 -1.12 15.18 4.25
C VAL A 43 0.15 16.00 4.43
N LYS A 44 0.36 16.53 5.61
CA LYS A 44 1.49 17.40 5.90
C LYS A 44 2.82 16.62 6.00
N ASP A 45 2.76 15.45 6.61
CA ASP A 45 3.94 14.67 6.97
C ASP A 45 3.63 13.17 7.10
N VAL A 46 4.68 12.39 7.37
CA VAL A 46 4.61 10.93 7.56
C VAL A 46 3.70 10.54 8.73
N GLU A 47 3.66 11.32 9.80
CA GLU A 47 2.84 11.03 10.97
C GLU A 47 1.35 11.15 10.62
N GLN A 48 0.95 12.21 9.94
CA GLN A 48 -0.42 12.40 9.48
C GLN A 48 -0.79 11.37 8.40
N SER A 49 0.17 10.95 7.56
CA SER A 49 -0.03 9.84 6.61
C SER A 49 -0.42 8.54 7.34
N ALA A 50 0.31 8.21 8.41
CA ALA A 50 0.04 7.03 9.21
C ALA A 50 -1.30 7.11 9.95
N GLU A 51 -1.70 8.29 10.41
CA GLU A 51 -3.03 8.51 11.03
C GLU A 51 -4.16 8.27 10.02
N LYS A 52 -4.04 8.84 8.83
CA LYS A 52 -5.06 8.65 7.77
C LYS A 52 -5.13 7.20 7.31
N ALA A 53 -3.99 6.52 7.19
CA ALA A 53 -3.96 5.10 6.88
C ALA A 53 -4.62 4.26 7.99
N LEU A 54 -4.36 4.56 9.27
CA LEU A 54 -5.03 3.91 10.39
C LEU A 54 -6.56 4.07 10.33
N GLU A 55 -7.06 5.28 10.06
CA GLU A 55 -8.50 5.53 9.88
C GLU A 55 -9.11 4.64 8.78
N ILE A 56 -8.38 4.46 7.65
CA ILE A 56 -8.83 3.59 6.55
C ILE A 56 -8.86 2.13 6.98
N TYR A 57 -7.85 1.65 7.71
CA TYR A 57 -7.82 0.30 8.24
C TYR A 57 -8.96 0.05 9.24
N GLN A 58 -9.18 0.99 10.17
CA GLN A 58 -10.29 0.93 11.12
C GLN A 58 -11.64 0.83 10.40
N ASN A 59 -11.84 1.70 9.42
CA ASN A 59 -13.06 1.72 8.61
C ASN A 59 -13.24 0.39 7.85
N ALA A 60 -12.19 -0.11 7.18
CA ALA A 60 -12.25 -1.36 6.43
C ALA A 60 -12.66 -2.54 7.33
N VAL A 61 -12.02 -2.70 8.49
CA VAL A 61 -12.32 -3.78 9.43
C VAL A 61 -13.73 -3.64 10.03
N GLN A 62 -14.16 -2.43 10.39
CA GLN A 62 -15.51 -2.16 10.88
C GLN A 62 -16.59 -2.49 9.84
N HIS A 63 -16.28 -2.35 8.54
CA HIS A 63 -17.18 -2.70 7.44
C HIS A 63 -16.99 -4.14 6.92
N GLY A 64 -16.31 -4.98 7.69
CA GLY A 64 -16.28 -6.42 7.47
C GLY A 64 -15.10 -6.93 6.64
N ALA A 65 -14.05 -6.13 6.41
CA ALA A 65 -12.82 -6.64 5.81
C ALA A 65 -12.24 -7.80 6.63
N LYS A 66 -11.85 -8.87 5.96
CA LYS A 66 -11.30 -10.09 6.56
C LYS A 66 -9.89 -10.41 6.09
N VAL A 67 -9.50 -9.90 4.93
CA VAL A 67 -8.19 -10.17 4.32
C VAL A 67 -7.49 -8.85 4.05
N LEU A 68 -6.32 -8.68 4.66
CA LEU A 68 -5.48 -7.48 4.52
C LEU A 68 -4.21 -7.83 3.75
N GLY A 69 -4.04 -7.19 2.60
CA GLY A 69 -2.79 -7.20 1.85
C GLY A 69 -1.78 -6.24 2.49
N LEU A 70 -0.59 -6.72 2.80
CA LEU A 70 0.43 -5.98 3.53
C LEU A 70 1.70 -5.80 2.69
N ALA A 71 2.44 -4.75 2.99
CA ALA A 71 3.68 -4.39 2.34
C ALA A 71 4.81 -4.25 3.36
N THR A 72 6.05 -4.36 2.93
CA THR A 72 7.25 -4.14 3.75
C THR A 72 7.97 -2.84 3.38
N GLY A 73 9.13 -2.60 3.96
CA GLY A 73 9.91 -1.39 3.75
C GLY A 73 9.64 -0.29 4.77
N SER A 74 10.26 0.87 4.59
CA SER A 74 10.20 1.96 5.58
C SER A 74 8.87 2.71 5.60
N THR A 75 8.17 2.76 4.47
CA THR A 75 6.92 3.53 4.34
C THR A 75 5.80 3.05 5.28
N PRO A 76 5.52 1.74 5.44
CA PRO A 76 4.44 1.28 6.31
C PRO A 76 4.79 1.24 7.80
N ILE A 77 6.05 1.40 8.21
CA ILE A 77 6.45 1.29 9.64
C ILE A 77 5.61 2.21 10.56
N PRO A 78 5.42 3.51 10.26
CA PRO A 78 4.62 4.39 11.11
C PRO A 78 3.15 3.94 11.23
N LEU A 79 2.57 3.41 10.16
CA LEU A 79 1.25 2.80 10.19
C LEU A 79 1.24 1.54 11.09
N TYR A 80 2.22 0.65 10.95
CA TYR A 80 2.31 -0.57 11.76
C TYR A 80 2.46 -0.27 13.25
N GLN A 81 3.21 0.77 13.62
CA GLN A 81 3.32 1.23 15.00
C GLN A 81 1.95 1.68 15.56
N LYS A 82 1.17 2.41 14.76
CA LYS A 82 -0.18 2.82 15.14
C LYS A 82 -1.15 1.63 15.20
N LEU A 83 -1.08 0.71 14.24
CA LEU A 83 -1.87 -0.51 14.24
C LEU A 83 -1.55 -1.38 15.46
N ALA A 84 -0.27 -1.55 15.81
CA ALA A 84 0.18 -2.34 16.97
C ALA A 84 -0.46 -1.88 18.29
N THR A 85 -0.66 -0.57 18.45
CA THR A 85 -1.25 0.03 19.65
C THR A 85 -2.76 0.30 19.55
N SER A 86 -3.36 0.09 18.37
CA SER A 86 -4.78 0.33 18.12
C SER A 86 -5.70 -0.66 18.85
N GLN A 87 -6.99 -0.35 18.90
CA GLN A 87 -8.02 -1.27 19.42
C GLN A 87 -8.56 -2.24 18.37
N ILE A 88 -8.05 -2.22 17.14
CA ILE A 88 -8.48 -3.14 16.08
C ILE A 88 -8.05 -4.56 16.47
N ASN A 89 -8.98 -5.51 16.43
CA ASN A 89 -8.68 -6.92 16.64
C ASN A 89 -8.39 -7.61 15.31
N PHE A 90 -7.20 -8.21 15.18
CA PHE A 90 -6.77 -8.92 13.98
C PHE A 90 -6.89 -10.45 14.09
N SER A 91 -7.25 -10.99 15.26
CA SER A 91 -7.25 -12.44 15.51
C SER A 91 -8.15 -13.26 14.58
N GLU A 92 -9.16 -12.64 13.95
CA GLU A 92 -10.04 -13.27 12.98
C GLU A 92 -9.72 -12.90 11.52
N LEU A 93 -8.66 -12.08 11.31
CA LEU A 93 -8.27 -11.62 10.00
C LEU A 93 -7.13 -12.48 9.42
N VAL A 94 -7.03 -12.46 8.11
CA VAL A 94 -5.93 -13.04 7.34
C VAL A 94 -5.06 -11.91 6.81
N SER A 95 -3.74 -12.08 6.83
CA SER A 95 -2.82 -11.19 6.13
C SER A 95 -2.11 -11.90 4.99
N ILE A 96 -1.90 -11.17 3.89
CA ILE A 96 -1.18 -11.62 2.69
C ILE A 96 -0.15 -10.55 2.33
N ASN A 97 1.14 -10.89 2.37
CA ASN A 97 2.21 -9.98 2.01
C ASN A 97 2.46 -9.97 0.50
N LEU A 98 2.99 -8.87 -0.02
CA LEU A 98 3.28 -8.71 -1.46
C LEU A 98 4.40 -9.63 -1.94
N ASP A 99 5.43 -9.81 -1.13
CA ASP A 99 6.71 -10.34 -1.59
C ASP A 99 7.56 -10.92 -0.46
N GLU A 100 8.62 -11.65 -0.85
CA GLU A 100 9.70 -12.10 0.01
C GLU A 100 10.97 -12.32 -0.85
N TYR A 101 12.13 -12.09 -0.26
CA TYR A 101 13.40 -12.43 -0.87
C TYR A 101 13.57 -13.94 -1.07
N LEU A 102 14.13 -14.34 -2.22
CA LEU A 102 14.56 -15.73 -2.41
C LEU A 102 15.85 -16.03 -1.65
N GLY A 103 15.88 -17.21 -1.04
CA GLY A 103 17.03 -17.70 -0.30
C GLY A 103 17.03 -17.36 1.18
N LEU A 104 16.16 -16.48 1.67
CA LEU A 104 16.06 -16.14 3.09
C LEU A 104 15.03 -17.01 3.81
N ASP A 105 15.36 -17.40 5.05
CA ASP A 105 14.45 -18.06 5.97
C ASP A 105 13.60 -17.01 6.68
N GLY A 106 12.42 -17.40 7.16
CA GLY A 106 11.55 -16.51 7.93
C GLY A 106 12.14 -16.05 9.27
N GLU A 107 13.20 -16.69 9.76
CA GLU A 107 13.95 -16.30 10.96
C GLU A 107 15.14 -15.37 10.63
N ASP A 108 15.52 -15.22 9.36
CA ASP A 108 16.55 -14.28 8.95
C ASP A 108 16.10 -12.84 9.20
N GLU A 109 16.91 -12.04 9.88
CA GLU A 109 16.57 -10.66 10.24
C GLU A 109 16.26 -9.77 9.05
N GLN A 110 16.69 -10.17 7.85
CA GLN A 110 16.50 -9.47 6.60
C GLN A 110 15.28 -9.97 5.80
N SER A 111 14.64 -11.07 6.22
CA SER A 111 13.44 -11.57 5.56
C SER A 111 12.23 -10.65 5.84
N TYR A 112 11.29 -10.63 4.91
CA TYR A 112 10.07 -9.86 5.09
C TYR A 112 9.12 -10.50 6.11
N ARG A 113 9.19 -11.81 6.28
CA ARG A 113 8.50 -12.47 7.41
C ARG A 113 9.03 -11.97 8.75
N TYR A 114 10.35 -11.90 8.93
CA TYR A 114 10.95 -11.35 10.15
C TYR A 114 10.55 -9.88 10.35
N PHE A 115 10.64 -9.08 9.28
CA PHE A 115 10.19 -7.69 9.29
C PHE A 115 8.75 -7.54 9.79
N MET A 116 7.83 -8.35 9.24
CA MET A 116 6.43 -8.30 9.63
C MET A 116 6.22 -8.77 11.07
N THR A 117 6.94 -9.78 11.52
CA THR A 117 6.90 -10.25 12.91
C THR A 117 7.34 -9.13 13.85
N LYS A 118 8.46 -8.48 13.55
CA LYS A 118 9.03 -7.40 14.34
C LYS A 118 8.15 -6.16 14.42
N HIS A 119 7.49 -5.79 13.32
CA HIS A 119 6.77 -4.53 13.24
C HIS A 119 5.26 -4.66 13.48
N LEU A 120 4.66 -5.83 13.27
CA LEU A 120 3.21 -6.00 13.39
C LEU A 120 2.78 -7.32 14.04
N PHE A 121 3.21 -8.49 13.55
CA PHE A 121 2.57 -9.76 13.90
C PHE A 121 2.72 -10.14 15.38
N GLN A 122 3.85 -9.82 16.02
CA GLN A 122 4.03 -10.08 17.46
C GLN A 122 3.10 -9.23 18.34
N TYR A 123 2.64 -8.08 17.87
CA TYR A 123 1.74 -7.18 18.61
C TYR A 123 0.27 -7.39 18.26
N LYS A 124 0.02 -7.77 17.03
CA LYS A 124 -1.32 -7.97 16.45
C LYS A 124 -1.35 -9.30 15.69
N PRO A 125 -1.50 -10.42 16.39
CA PRO A 125 -1.57 -11.73 15.73
C PRO A 125 -2.82 -11.80 14.85
N PHE A 126 -2.60 -12.29 13.62
CA PHE A 126 -3.66 -12.63 12.68
C PHE A 126 -4.07 -14.10 12.86
N LYS A 127 -5.24 -14.46 12.35
CA LYS A 127 -5.66 -15.85 12.26
C LYS A 127 -4.70 -16.67 11.41
N HIS A 128 -4.31 -16.10 10.26
CA HIS A 128 -3.27 -16.62 9.37
C HIS A 128 -2.49 -15.45 8.78
N SER A 129 -1.17 -15.61 8.66
CA SER A 129 -0.28 -14.64 8.02
C SER A 129 0.52 -15.32 6.93
N TYR A 130 0.21 -15.00 5.69
CA TYR A 130 0.88 -15.53 4.52
C TYR A 130 1.96 -14.55 4.03
N VAL A 131 3.17 -15.08 3.88
CA VAL A 131 4.30 -14.44 3.22
C VAL A 131 4.81 -15.45 2.22
N PRO A 132 5.23 -15.08 1.01
CA PRO A 132 5.75 -16.04 0.04
C PRO A 132 6.89 -16.91 0.62
N ASP A 133 6.98 -18.15 0.21
CA ASP A 133 8.06 -19.05 0.66
C ASP A 133 9.33 -18.81 -0.18
N GLY A 134 10.16 -17.87 0.29
CA GLY A 134 11.43 -17.53 -0.35
C GLY A 134 12.50 -18.65 -0.25
N LYS A 135 12.31 -19.65 0.61
CA LYS A 135 13.27 -20.75 0.83
C LYS A 135 12.93 -22.01 0.08
N SER A 136 11.78 -22.08 -0.57
CA SER A 136 11.38 -23.24 -1.37
C SER A 136 12.38 -23.51 -2.48
N GLU A 137 12.85 -24.76 -2.60
CA GLU A 137 13.69 -25.20 -3.73
C GLU A 137 12.89 -25.33 -5.03
N ASP A 138 11.56 -25.61 -4.93
CA ASP A 138 10.64 -25.63 -6.06
C ASP A 138 9.91 -24.30 -6.15
N HIS A 139 10.53 -23.36 -6.83
CA HIS A 139 10.00 -22.02 -7.01
C HIS A 139 8.65 -22.00 -7.77
N GLU A 140 8.46 -22.91 -8.74
CA GLU A 140 7.19 -23.00 -9.47
C GLU A 140 6.05 -23.48 -8.56
N ALA A 141 6.33 -24.46 -7.71
CA ALA A 141 5.34 -24.90 -6.73
C ALA A 141 5.02 -23.81 -5.72
N ALA A 142 6.03 -23.05 -5.26
CA ALA A 142 5.84 -21.90 -4.33
C ALA A 142 4.96 -20.82 -4.95
N ILE A 143 5.21 -20.43 -6.20
CA ILE A 143 4.42 -19.47 -6.98
C ILE A 143 2.96 -19.94 -7.06
N LYS A 144 2.72 -21.16 -7.53
CA LYS A 144 1.38 -21.73 -7.68
C LYS A 144 0.64 -21.86 -6.34
N ALA A 145 1.37 -22.18 -5.27
CA ALA A 145 0.80 -22.22 -3.92
C ALA A 145 0.38 -20.85 -3.45
N TYR A 146 1.18 -19.80 -3.72
CA TYR A 146 0.87 -18.44 -3.32
C TYR A 146 -0.31 -17.87 -4.11
N ASP A 147 -0.39 -18.10 -5.42
CA ASP A 147 -1.54 -17.73 -6.24
C ASP A 147 -2.84 -18.41 -5.75
N ARG A 148 -2.76 -19.67 -5.29
CA ARG A 148 -3.92 -20.34 -4.65
C ARG A 148 -4.35 -19.67 -3.36
N ILE A 149 -3.39 -19.27 -2.51
CA ILE A 149 -3.70 -18.54 -1.27
C ILE A 149 -4.44 -17.24 -1.59
N ILE A 150 -3.97 -16.48 -2.59
CA ILE A 150 -4.61 -15.22 -3.01
C ILE A 150 -6.04 -15.50 -3.54
N ALA A 151 -6.23 -16.55 -4.31
CA ALA A 151 -7.54 -16.92 -4.85
C ALA A 151 -8.53 -17.39 -3.76
N GLU A 152 -8.05 -18.13 -2.76
CA GLU A 152 -8.86 -18.61 -1.63
C GLU A 152 -9.17 -17.50 -0.62
N HIS A 153 -8.35 -16.45 -0.58
CA HIS A 153 -8.47 -15.32 0.32
C HIS A 153 -8.48 -13.98 -0.46
N PRO A 154 -9.57 -13.63 -1.17
CA PRO A 154 -9.66 -12.36 -1.89
C PRO A 154 -9.38 -11.16 -0.97
N ILE A 155 -8.41 -10.34 -1.35
CA ILE A 155 -7.93 -9.24 -0.53
C ILE A 155 -8.97 -8.11 -0.47
N ASP A 156 -9.38 -7.72 0.73
CA ASP A 156 -10.33 -6.64 0.95
C ASP A 156 -9.67 -5.26 0.89
N LEU A 157 -8.44 -5.13 1.41
CA LEU A 157 -7.65 -3.90 1.38
C LEU A 157 -6.18 -4.25 1.17
N GLN A 158 -5.61 -3.83 0.04
CA GLN A 158 -4.19 -3.98 -0.28
C GLN A 158 -3.42 -2.71 0.04
N LEU A 159 -2.43 -2.81 0.90
CA LEU A 159 -1.45 -1.74 1.14
C LEU A 159 -0.34 -1.79 0.10
N LEU A 160 0.01 -0.64 -0.45
CA LEU A 160 1.13 -0.46 -1.37
C LEU A 160 2.03 0.69 -0.93
N GLY A 161 3.33 0.53 -1.11
CA GLY A 161 4.26 1.61 -1.32
C GLY A 161 4.49 1.82 -2.82
N ILE A 162 5.36 2.76 -3.18
CA ILE A 162 5.78 3.01 -4.56
C ILE A 162 7.29 3.20 -4.64
N GLY A 163 7.91 2.59 -5.64
CA GLY A 163 9.31 2.83 -5.97
C GLY A 163 9.52 4.19 -6.63
N ARG A 164 10.78 4.65 -6.67
CA ARG A 164 11.14 5.91 -7.37
C ARG A 164 10.86 5.84 -8.87
N ASN A 165 10.91 4.65 -9.45
CA ASN A 165 10.63 4.35 -10.85
C ASN A 165 9.18 3.91 -11.12
N GLY A 166 8.30 4.02 -10.11
CA GLY A 166 6.89 3.66 -10.24
C GLY A 166 6.57 2.18 -10.04
N HIS A 167 7.51 1.34 -9.56
CA HIS A 167 7.21 -0.05 -9.23
C HIS A 167 6.30 -0.15 -8.01
N ILE A 168 5.48 -1.21 -7.97
CA ILE A 168 4.64 -1.63 -6.84
C ILE A 168 4.93 -3.10 -6.49
N GLY A 169 5.15 -3.41 -5.19
CA GLY A 169 5.82 -4.65 -4.81
C GLY A 169 7.21 -4.69 -5.45
N PHE A 170 7.64 -5.84 -5.95
CA PHE A 170 8.82 -5.94 -6.80
C PHE A 170 8.50 -5.95 -8.31
N ASN A 171 7.32 -5.44 -8.72
CA ASN A 171 6.98 -5.32 -10.13
C ASN A 171 7.67 -4.09 -10.74
N GLU A 172 8.89 -4.29 -11.24
CA GLU A 172 9.73 -3.28 -11.86
C GLU A 172 9.19 -2.84 -13.24
N PRO A 173 9.63 -1.67 -13.78
CA PRO A 173 9.29 -1.24 -15.14
C PRO A 173 9.46 -2.35 -16.17
N GLY A 174 8.45 -2.53 -17.04
CA GLY A 174 8.36 -3.62 -18.03
C GLY A 174 7.67 -4.87 -17.52
N THR A 175 7.24 -4.94 -16.25
CA THR A 175 6.42 -6.05 -15.76
C THR A 175 5.03 -5.98 -16.41
N SER A 176 4.58 -7.11 -16.98
CA SER A 176 3.26 -7.19 -17.60
C SER A 176 2.13 -6.92 -16.61
N PHE A 177 1.14 -6.16 -17.01
CA PHE A 177 -0.07 -5.93 -16.22
C PHE A 177 -0.88 -7.20 -15.93
N ASP A 178 -0.70 -8.25 -16.74
CA ASP A 178 -1.36 -9.54 -16.55
C ASP A 178 -0.57 -10.51 -15.65
N SER A 179 0.58 -10.07 -15.08
CA SER A 179 1.41 -10.91 -14.23
C SER A 179 0.67 -11.33 -12.95
N THR A 180 0.77 -12.62 -12.60
CA THR A 180 0.43 -13.18 -11.29
C THR A 180 1.70 -13.34 -10.46
N THR A 181 1.70 -14.10 -9.38
CA THR A 181 2.90 -14.32 -8.58
C THR A 181 4.04 -14.86 -9.43
N HIS A 182 5.22 -14.28 -9.32
CA HIS A 182 6.37 -14.63 -10.14
C HIS A 182 7.71 -14.34 -9.42
N ILE A 183 8.79 -14.87 -9.98
CA ILE A 183 10.13 -14.50 -9.54
C ILE A 183 10.59 -13.27 -10.30
N VAL A 184 11.13 -12.34 -9.53
CA VAL A 184 11.67 -11.08 -10.03
C VAL A 184 13.19 -11.06 -9.85
N ASN A 185 13.92 -10.67 -10.89
CA ASN A 185 15.30 -10.28 -10.77
C ASN A 185 15.33 -8.80 -10.35
N LEU A 186 15.89 -8.53 -9.17
CA LEU A 186 15.94 -7.17 -8.65
C LEU A 186 16.88 -6.31 -9.49
N THR A 187 16.47 -5.09 -9.82
CA THR A 187 17.35 -4.13 -10.49
C THR A 187 18.48 -3.70 -9.56
N GLN A 188 19.62 -3.31 -10.13
CA GLN A 188 20.75 -2.84 -9.34
C GLN A 188 20.39 -1.64 -8.46
N SER A 189 19.51 -0.77 -8.94
CA SER A 189 18.98 0.35 -8.14
C SER A 189 18.15 -0.10 -6.94
N THR A 190 17.38 -1.19 -7.07
CA THR A 190 16.61 -1.80 -5.98
C THR A 190 17.52 -2.49 -4.98
N VAL A 191 18.52 -3.24 -5.44
CA VAL A 191 19.56 -3.84 -4.59
C VAL A 191 20.30 -2.77 -3.79
N ALA A 192 20.79 -1.71 -4.45
CA ALA A 192 21.48 -0.60 -3.79
C ALA A 192 20.57 0.16 -2.79
N ALA A 193 19.29 0.36 -3.12
CA ALA A 193 18.32 0.98 -2.21
C ALA A 193 18.06 0.14 -0.96
N ASN A 194 18.13 -1.18 -1.07
CA ASN A 194 17.89 -2.14 0.02
C ASN A 194 19.18 -2.47 0.80
N ALA A 195 20.37 -2.16 0.27
CA ALA A 195 21.67 -2.40 0.93
C ALA A 195 21.74 -1.83 2.35
N ARG A 196 21.01 -0.74 2.62
CA ARG A 196 20.93 -0.13 3.96
C ARG A 196 20.34 -1.05 5.05
N PHE A 197 19.71 -2.14 4.67
CA PHE A 197 19.15 -3.14 5.59
C PHE A 197 20.06 -4.34 5.79
N PHE A 198 21.19 -4.44 5.07
CA PHE A 198 22.13 -5.54 5.10
C PHE A 198 23.51 -5.06 5.58
N GLU A 199 24.32 -5.98 6.09
CA GLU A 199 25.69 -5.64 6.51
C GLU A 199 26.57 -5.20 5.32
N LYS A 200 26.37 -5.87 4.17
CA LYS A 200 27.07 -5.56 2.92
C LYS A 200 26.09 -5.62 1.76
N GLU A 201 26.34 -4.80 0.73
CA GLU A 201 25.52 -4.79 -0.49
C GLU A 201 25.53 -6.19 -1.19
N SER A 202 26.65 -6.91 -1.09
CA SER A 202 26.75 -8.29 -1.63
C SER A 202 25.81 -9.31 -0.98
N ASP A 203 25.30 -9.01 0.20
CA ASP A 203 24.44 -9.89 0.97
C ASP A 203 22.97 -9.68 0.63
N VAL A 204 22.66 -8.62 -0.13
CA VAL A 204 21.28 -8.36 -0.63
C VAL A 204 20.92 -9.44 -1.65
N PRO A 205 19.83 -10.19 -1.46
CA PRO A 205 19.36 -11.14 -2.48
C PRO A 205 19.09 -10.44 -3.81
N THR A 206 19.44 -11.10 -4.90
CA THR A 206 19.23 -10.58 -6.26
C THR A 206 17.89 -10.96 -6.85
N GLN A 207 17.15 -11.83 -6.18
CA GLN A 207 15.83 -12.32 -6.60
C GLN A 207 14.82 -12.26 -5.46
N ALA A 208 13.58 -12.12 -5.82
CA ALA A 208 12.44 -12.16 -4.91
C ALA A 208 11.27 -12.92 -5.56
N ILE A 209 10.39 -13.48 -4.75
CA ILE A 209 9.06 -13.92 -5.16
C ILE A 209 8.08 -12.80 -4.85
N SER A 210 7.33 -12.35 -5.83
CA SER A 210 6.44 -11.20 -5.70
C SER A 210 5.05 -11.48 -6.26
N MET A 211 4.04 -10.99 -5.58
CA MET A 211 2.69 -10.87 -6.12
C MET A 211 2.73 -10.02 -7.39
N GLY A 212 2.19 -10.53 -8.48
CA GLY A 212 2.14 -9.82 -9.75
C GLY A 212 1.08 -8.71 -9.78
N ILE A 213 1.12 -7.90 -10.83
CA ILE A 213 0.25 -6.73 -10.97
C ILE A 213 -1.22 -7.14 -11.06
N ALA A 214 -1.57 -8.19 -11.81
CA ALA A 214 -2.94 -8.69 -11.89
C ALA A 214 -3.47 -9.13 -10.52
N SER A 215 -2.62 -9.78 -9.71
CA SER A 215 -2.98 -10.19 -8.35
C SER A 215 -3.21 -8.98 -7.44
N VAL A 216 -2.36 -7.94 -7.52
CA VAL A 216 -2.55 -6.68 -6.79
C VAL A 216 -3.87 -6.00 -7.20
N MET A 217 -4.14 -5.93 -8.51
CA MET A 217 -5.34 -5.31 -9.07
C MET A 217 -6.63 -6.09 -8.77
N SER A 218 -6.54 -7.35 -8.33
CA SER A 218 -7.69 -8.15 -7.91
C SER A 218 -8.22 -7.78 -6.51
N ALA A 219 -7.49 -6.99 -5.73
CA ALA A 219 -7.94 -6.52 -4.43
C ALA A 219 -9.21 -5.66 -4.56
N LYS A 220 -10.11 -5.70 -3.56
CA LYS A 220 -11.33 -4.88 -3.58
C LYS A 220 -11.04 -3.39 -3.43
N LYS A 221 -10.04 -3.06 -2.60
CA LYS A 221 -9.57 -1.70 -2.33
C LYS A 221 -8.06 -1.68 -2.30
N ILE A 222 -7.48 -0.59 -2.78
CA ILE A 222 -6.04 -0.35 -2.75
C ILE A 222 -5.76 0.94 -1.97
N LEU A 223 -4.83 0.86 -1.05
CA LEU A 223 -4.26 1.99 -0.33
C LEU A 223 -2.78 2.11 -0.69
N LEU A 224 -2.42 3.14 -1.47
CA LEU A 224 -1.03 3.47 -1.75
C LEU A 224 -0.57 4.61 -0.85
N ILE A 225 0.60 4.45 -0.24
CA ILE A 225 1.24 5.49 0.57
C ILE A 225 2.56 5.89 -0.08
N ALA A 226 2.75 7.19 -0.30
CA ALA A 226 4.00 7.72 -0.81
C ALA A 226 4.38 8.99 -0.04
N THR A 227 5.60 9.02 0.49
CA THR A 227 6.13 10.15 1.27
C THR A 227 7.53 10.52 0.81
N GLY A 228 7.82 11.83 0.84
CA GLY A 228 9.11 12.39 0.49
C GLY A 228 9.27 12.73 -1.00
N GLU A 229 10.08 13.75 -1.27
CA GLU A 229 10.31 14.32 -2.61
C GLU A 229 10.79 13.28 -3.64
N SER A 230 11.56 12.28 -3.17
CA SER A 230 12.06 11.21 -4.06
C SER A 230 10.97 10.36 -4.71
N LYS A 231 9.71 10.51 -4.30
CA LYS A 231 8.53 9.83 -4.84
C LYS A 231 7.72 10.71 -5.79
N ALA A 232 7.99 12.01 -5.84
CA ALA A 232 7.15 12.98 -6.56
C ALA A 232 6.98 12.66 -8.06
N GLU A 233 8.06 12.25 -8.75
CA GLU A 233 7.99 11.86 -10.16
C GLU A 233 7.11 10.61 -10.37
N ALA A 234 7.34 9.58 -9.56
CA ALA A 234 6.58 8.35 -9.65
C ALA A 234 5.10 8.57 -9.33
N VAL A 235 4.80 9.41 -8.33
CA VAL A 235 3.42 9.80 -7.96
C VAL A 235 2.75 10.55 -9.11
N ALA A 236 3.43 11.55 -9.69
CA ALA A 236 2.89 12.31 -10.83
C ALA A 236 2.64 11.40 -12.06
N ALA A 237 3.60 10.52 -12.36
CA ALA A 237 3.45 9.55 -13.45
C ALA A 237 2.30 8.56 -13.20
N THR A 238 2.11 8.11 -11.95
CA THR A 238 1.03 7.21 -11.55
C THR A 238 -0.35 7.85 -11.72
N ILE A 239 -0.49 9.12 -11.35
CA ILE A 239 -1.80 9.81 -11.30
C ILE A 239 -2.14 10.44 -12.66
N ASN A 240 -1.18 11.15 -13.27
CA ASN A 240 -1.39 11.99 -14.44
C ASN A 240 -0.76 11.44 -15.72
N GLY A 241 0.14 10.44 -15.60
CA GLY A 241 0.84 9.87 -16.73
C GLY A 241 -0.01 8.89 -17.55
N PRO A 242 0.49 8.44 -18.70
CA PRO A 242 -0.14 7.36 -19.45
C PRO A 242 -0.08 6.05 -18.67
N ILE A 243 -1.08 5.19 -18.87
CA ILE A 243 -1.06 3.83 -18.33
C ILE A 243 -0.11 3.00 -19.18
N THR A 244 1.02 2.62 -18.59
CA THR A 244 2.10 1.88 -19.28
C THR A 244 2.84 0.97 -18.31
N GLU A 245 3.33 -0.16 -18.79
CA GLU A 245 4.17 -1.09 -18.03
C GLU A 245 5.52 -0.48 -17.64
N ASP A 246 5.97 0.60 -18.30
CA ASP A 246 7.15 1.36 -17.89
C ASP A 246 6.96 2.10 -16.56
N VAL A 247 5.72 2.31 -16.13
CA VAL A 247 5.34 2.84 -14.82
C VAL A 247 4.29 1.91 -14.22
N PRO A 248 4.67 0.81 -13.59
CA PRO A 248 3.74 -0.23 -13.13
C PRO A 248 2.58 0.30 -12.28
N ALA A 249 2.82 1.26 -11.40
CA ALA A 249 1.78 1.88 -10.59
C ALA A 249 0.72 2.65 -11.42
N SER A 250 0.99 2.99 -12.68
CA SER A 250 0.03 3.69 -13.55
C SER A 250 -1.25 2.88 -13.81
N ILE A 251 -1.19 1.55 -13.69
CA ILE A 251 -2.36 0.66 -13.84
C ILE A 251 -3.43 0.94 -12.77
N LEU A 252 -3.05 1.50 -11.64
CA LEU A 252 -3.98 1.85 -10.56
C LEU A 252 -5.06 2.83 -11.03
N GLN A 253 -4.81 3.59 -12.10
CA GLN A 253 -5.83 4.42 -12.77
C GLN A 253 -7.02 3.60 -13.30
N LYS A 254 -6.88 2.28 -13.49
CA LYS A 254 -7.96 1.38 -13.92
C LYS A 254 -8.66 0.66 -12.78
N HIS A 255 -8.22 0.82 -11.54
CA HIS A 255 -8.84 0.14 -10.41
C HIS A 255 -10.04 0.94 -9.89
N SER A 256 -11.09 0.24 -9.47
CA SER A 256 -12.37 0.86 -9.08
C SER A 256 -12.35 1.60 -7.72
N ASP A 257 -11.41 1.28 -6.82
CA ASP A 257 -11.35 1.85 -5.46
C ASP A 257 -9.90 1.98 -5.02
N VAL A 258 -9.27 3.11 -5.36
CA VAL A 258 -7.89 3.44 -4.98
C VAL A 258 -7.87 4.69 -4.13
N THR A 259 -7.23 4.59 -2.98
CA THR A 259 -6.86 5.76 -2.18
C THR A 259 -5.34 5.90 -2.17
N ILE A 260 -4.85 7.10 -2.48
CA ILE A 260 -3.44 7.46 -2.44
C ILE A 260 -3.23 8.49 -1.34
N ILE A 261 -2.42 8.17 -0.34
CA ILE A 261 -1.99 9.13 0.69
C ILE A 261 -0.59 9.63 0.33
N ILE A 262 -0.43 10.93 0.18
CA ILE A 262 0.82 11.58 -0.18
C ILE A 262 1.10 12.77 0.73
N ASP A 263 2.36 12.95 1.16
CA ASP A 263 2.77 14.17 1.81
C ASP A 263 3.02 15.31 0.81
N GLU A 264 3.24 16.53 1.30
CA GLU A 264 3.47 17.70 0.45
C GLU A 264 4.69 17.53 -0.44
N ALA A 265 5.74 16.85 0.04
CA ALA A 265 6.96 16.62 -0.72
C ALA A 265 6.74 15.62 -1.87
N ALA A 266 6.01 14.52 -1.64
CA ALA A 266 5.64 13.56 -2.69
C ALA A 266 4.63 14.15 -3.68
N ALA A 267 3.85 15.18 -3.27
CA ALA A 267 2.88 15.87 -4.11
C ALA A 267 3.49 17.01 -4.93
N SER A 268 4.79 17.31 -4.81
CA SER A 268 5.40 18.52 -5.38
C SER A 268 5.39 18.61 -6.91
N LYS A 269 5.02 17.54 -7.59
CA LYS A 269 4.90 17.48 -9.07
C LYS A 269 3.48 17.19 -9.59
N LEU A 270 2.48 17.29 -8.71
CA LEU A 270 1.04 17.17 -9.05
C LEU A 270 0.41 18.52 -9.39
#